data_12378d09baad832ccefe5a7524ddb8f0
#
_entry.id   12378d09baad832ccefe5a7524ddb8f0
#
_cell.length_a   1.000
_cell.length_b   1.000
_cell.length_c   1.000
_cell.angle_alpha   90.00
_cell.angle_beta   90.00
_cell.angle_gamma   90.00
#
_symmetry.space_group_name_H-M   'P 1'
#
loop_
_entity.id
_entity.type
_entity.pdbx_description
1 polymer ?
#
loop_
_entity_poly.entity_id
_entity_poly.type
_entity_poly.pdbx_seq_one_letter_code
_entity_poly.pdbx_strand_id
1 'polypeptide(L)'
;MKSKLKLLSLAAGIALALSGTSVLAAGKYDVGANDKEVKVGNIVPYSGPASAYGNIGKAIAAYFKGVNEQGGINGRQINFISLDDGYSPPKTVEQARKLVEQEKVLFLAATLGTPTNTAIHKYMNKKKVPHIFVNTGAHKWGDYGTYPWTMGLQPDYQTEGKIYAAHILKNNPNAKIAILYQNDDYGKDYVKGMEDGLGDKKGMIVAKASYETTDPTVSNQMATLKGSGADTFFNVTTPKWAAQAIKGAAELGWKPTHYLNSVSSSVGSVMVPAGAENGIGVISSNYFK
;
A
#
# COMPACT_ATOMS: atom_id res chain seq x y z
N MET A 1 78.54 18.07 15.94
CA MET A 1 77.17 18.42 16.34
C MET A 1 76.28 19.01 15.23
N LYS A 2 76.78 19.26 13.99
CA LYS A 2 75.99 19.91 12.90
C LYS A 2 75.26 18.93 11.95
N SER A 3 75.50 17.60 12.03
CA SER A 3 74.86 16.61 11.13
C SER A 3 73.55 15.98 11.67
N LYS A 4 73.34 16.01 12.99
CA LYS A 4 72.09 15.47 13.59
C LYS A 4 70.90 16.43 13.51
N LEU A 5 71.15 17.71 13.29
CA LEU A 5 70.08 18.71 13.19
C LEU A 5 69.38 18.74 11.79
N LYS A 6 70.07 18.26 10.74
CA LYS A 6 69.52 18.22 9.38
C LYS A 6 68.60 17.00 9.12
N LEU A 7 68.75 15.92 9.89
CA LEU A 7 67.87 14.76 9.75
C LEU A 7 66.51 14.94 10.47
N LEU A 8 66.46 15.77 11.53
CA LEU A 8 65.19 16.03 12.24
C LEU A 8 64.26 16.98 11.44
N SER A 9 64.79 17.88 10.66
CA SER A 9 64.00 18.79 9.84
C SER A 9 63.40 18.13 8.59
N LEU A 10 64.01 17.02 8.11
CA LEU A 10 63.47 16.28 6.96
C LEU A 10 62.34 15.32 7.38
N ALA A 11 62.37 14.78 8.59
CA ALA A 11 61.32 13.91 9.12
C ALA A 11 60.05 14.66 9.51
N ALA A 12 60.14 15.94 9.94
CA ALA A 12 58.99 16.78 10.26
C ALA A 12 58.25 17.29 9.00
N GLY A 13 58.98 17.46 7.88
CA GLY A 13 58.38 17.85 6.60
C GLY A 13 57.56 16.74 5.92
N ILE A 14 57.95 15.49 6.11
CA ILE A 14 57.24 14.35 5.49
C ILE A 14 55.99 13.99 6.29
N ALA A 15 55.97 14.23 7.61
CA ALA A 15 54.76 13.98 8.43
C ALA A 15 53.60 14.96 8.17
N LEU A 16 53.89 16.19 7.71
CA LEU A 16 52.86 17.16 7.36
C LEU A 16 52.31 16.97 5.92
N ALA A 17 53.00 16.26 5.05
CA ALA A 17 52.57 15.99 3.69
C ALA A 17 51.57 14.78 3.56
N LEU A 18 51.47 13.99 4.64
CA LEU A 18 50.55 12.82 4.69
C LEU A 18 49.19 13.09 5.35
N SER A 19 48.97 14.31 5.84
CA SER A 19 47.62 14.81 6.14
C SER A 19 46.92 15.30 4.86
N GLY A 20 47.02 14.49 3.78
CA GLY A 20 46.19 14.66 2.61
C GLY A 20 44.75 14.51 3.04
N THR A 21 44.05 15.62 3.15
CA THR A 21 42.62 15.64 3.17
C THR A 21 42.16 14.73 2.04
N SER A 22 41.66 13.55 2.37
CA SER A 22 40.85 12.76 1.44
C SER A 22 39.70 13.66 1.05
N VAL A 23 39.84 14.43 -0.01
CA VAL A 23 38.72 15.02 -0.72
C VAL A 23 37.97 13.82 -1.24
N LEU A 24 37.05 13.28 -0.42
CA LEU A 24 36.05 12.35 -0.89
C LEU A 24 35.38 13.08 -2.06
N ALA A 25 35.65 12.60 -3.26
CA ALA A 25 34.99 13.12 -4.45
C ALA A 25 33.49 13.09 -4.16
N ALA A 26 32.87 14.27 -4.11
CA ALA A 26 31.44 14.37 -3.86
C ALA A 26 30.74 13.42 -4.85
N GLY A 27 30.02 12.43 -4.34
CA GLY A 27 29.34 11.45 -5.17
C GLY A 27 28.39 12.20 -6.13
N LYS A 28 28.28 11.72 -7.37
CA LYS A 28 27.29 12.25 -8.31
C LYS A 28 25.95 11.65 -7.94
N TYR A 29 25.10 12.44 -7.31
CA TYR A 29 23.77 12.03 -6.86
C TYR A 29 22.67 12.58 -7.77
N ASP A 30 21.56 11.85 -7.83
CA ASP A 30 20.32 12.37 -8.39
C ASP A 30 19.59 13.28 -7.39
N VAL A 31 18.58 13.98 -7.88
CA VAL A 31 17.72 14.85 -7.05
C VAL A 31 17.18 14.06 -5.86
N GLY A 32 17.25 14.64 -4.67
CA GLY A 32 16.77 14.03 -3.44
C GLY A 32 17.77 13.15 -2.70
N ALA A 33 19.02 13.07 -3.18
CA ALA A 33 20.10 12.40 -2.47
C ALA A 33 21.36 13.28 -2.41
N ASN A 34 22.15 13.13 -1.34
CA ASN A 34 23.46 13.75 -1.17
C ASN A 34 24.31 12.90 -0.20
N ASP A 35 25.48 13.39 0.20
CA ASP A 35 26.39 12.66 1.12
C ASP A 35 25.81 12.47 2.53
N LYS A 36 24.76 13.21 2.92
CA LYS A 36 24.20 13.22 4.27
C LYS A 36 22.82 12.64 4.38
N GLU A 37 22.00 12.73 3.33
CA GLU A 37 20.60 12.30 3.37
C GLU A 37 20.09 11.73 2.06
N VAL A 38 19.02 10.95 2.18
CA VAL A 38 18.16 10.51 1.07
C VAL A 38 16.74 10.90 1.41
N LYS A 39 16.07 11.66 0.54
CA LYS A 39 14.67 12.08 0.71
C LYS A 39 13.73 11.06 0.11
N VAL A 40 12.84 10.53 0.93
CA VAL A 40 11.82 9.54 0.55
C VAL A 40 10.43 10.14 0.77
N GLY A 41 9.63 10.20 -0.28
CA GLY A 41 8.25 10.67 -0.21
C GLY A 41 7.27 9.52 0.05
N ASN A 42 6.21 9.81 0.77
CA ASN A 42 5.11 8.88 1.02
C ASN A 42 3.77 9.63 1.05
N ILE A 43 2.71 8.98 0.62
CA ILE A 43 1.34 9.50 0.66
C ILE A 43 0.44 8.40 1.18
N VAL A 44 -0.24 8.67 2.29
CA VAL A 44 -1.21 7.74 2.91
C VAL A 44 -2.37 8.55 3.50
N PRO A 45 -3.56 7.95 3.64
CA PRO A 45 -4.69 8.65 4.25
C PRO A 45 -4.56 8.66 5.79
N TYR A 46 -4.04 9.74 6.35
CA TYR A 46 -4.07 9.96 7.81
C TYR A 46 -5.44 10.43 8.28
N SER A 47 -6.24 10.98 7.39
CA SER A 47 -7.61 11.45 7.61
C SER A 47 -8.60 10.76 6.68
N GLY A 48 -9.90 11.06 6.85
CA GLY A 48 -10.96 10.56 5.97
C GLY A 48 -11.35 9.10 6.20
N PRO A 49 -12.15 8.54 5.27
CA PRO A 49 -12.81 7.23 5.47
C PRO A 49 -11.85 6.04 5.48
N ALA A 50 -10.65 6.20 4.92
CA ALA A 50 -9.61 5.15 4.90
C ALA A 50 -8.47 5.41 5.91
N SER A 51 -8.69 6.28 6.91
CA SER A 51 -7.69 6.70 7.90
C SER A 51 -7.09 5.57 8.73
N ALA A 52 -7.75 4.41 8.82
CA ALA A 52 -7.18 3.21 9.42
C ALA A 52 -5.83 2.82 8.80
N TYR A 53 -5.64 3.09 7.52
CA TYR A 53 -4.38 2.83 6.81
C TYR A 53 -3.26 3.85 7.11
N GLY A 54 -3.56 4.99 7.74
CA GLY A 54 -2.55 5.97 8.15
C GLY A 54 -1.49 5.39 9.10
N ASN A 55 -1.80 4.29 9.79
CA ASN A 55 -0.84 3.56 10.62
C ASN A 55 0.36 3.01 9.82
N ILE A 56 0.20 2.76 8.53
CA ILE A 56 1.29 2.31 7.65
C ILE A 56 2.38 3.39 7.57
N GLY A 57 1.99 4.63 7.27
CA GLY A 57 2.95 5.74 7.23
C GLY A 57 3.63 6.00 8.59
N LYS A 58 2.88 5.87 9.69
CA LYS A 58 3.43 5.99 11.06
C LYS A 58 4.45 4.89 11.36
N ALA A 59 4.17 3.65 10.97
CA ALA A 59 5.06 2.52 11.16
C ALA A 59 6.37 2.68 10.35
N ILE A 60 6.26 3.11 9.09
CA ILE A 60 7.43 3.38 8.24
C ILE A 60 8.28 4.53 8.84
N ALA A 61 7.64 5.60 9.31
CA ALA A 61 8.35 6.71 9.96
C ALA A 61 9.09 6.27 11.21
N ALA A 62 8.46 5.43 12.05
CA ALA A 62 9.09 4.87 13.25
C ALA A 62 10.26 3.96 12.90
N TYR A 63 10.13 3.12 11.89
CA TYR A 63 11.21 2.25 11.42
C TYR A 63 12.40 3.07 10.90
N PHE A 64 12.17 4.05 10.03
CA PHE A 64 13.25 4.90 9.52
C PHE A 64 13.90 5.75 10.60
N LYS A 65 13.14 6.18 11.61
CA LYS A 65 13.71 6.82 12.78
C LYS A 65 14.73 5.90 13.47
N GLY A 66 14.38 4.64 13.73
CA GLY A 66 15.29 3.65 14.32
C GLY A 66 16.52 3.38 13.44
N VAL A 67 16.38 3.34 12.12
CA VAL A 67 17.51 3.24 11.18
C VAL A 67 18.44 4.44 11.30
N ASN A 68 17.86 5.63 11.38
CA ASN A 68 18.62 6.89 11.50
C ASN A 68 19.38 6.97 12.83
N GLU A 69 18.78 6.52 13.93
CA GLU A 69 19.43 6.46 15.24
C GLU A 69 20.64 5.52 15.25
N GLN A 70 20.67 4.53 14.35
CA GLN A 70 21.79 3.60 14.14
C GLN A 70 22.82 4.13 13.12
N GLY A 71 22.74 5.39 12.72
CA GLY A 71 23.67 6.02 11.77
C GLY A 71 23.19 6.07 10.33
N GLY A 72 21.94 5.68 10.05
CA GLY A 72 21.36 5.72 8.73
C GLY A 72 21.86 4.63 7.77
N ILE A 73 21.76 4.87 6.47
CA ILE A 73 22.22 3.93 5.43
C ILE A 73 23.51 4.46 4.80
N ASN A 74 24.60 3.73 4.99
CA ASN A 74 25.93 4.14 4.53
C ASN A 74 26.28 5.58 4.96
N GLY A 75 25.96 5.93 6.23
CA GLY A 75 26.20 7.26 6.80
C GLY A 75 25.22 8.33 6.40
N ARG A 76 24.16 8.00 5.63
CA ARG A 76 23.13 8.96 5.22
C ARG A 76 21.85 8.75 6.01
N GLN A 77 21.26 9.85 6.45
CA GLN A 77 19.96 9.86 7.11
C GLN A 77 18.83 9.68 6.07
N ILE A 78 17.78 8.96 6.42
CA ILE A 78 16.56 8.89 5.64
C ILE A 78 15.66 10.06 6.06
N ASN A 79 15.47 11.02 5.16
CA ASN A 79 14.53 12.11 5.33
C ASN A 79 13.17 11.67 4.75
N PHE A 80 12.31 11.13 5.63
CA PHE A 80 11.01 10.58 5.25
C PHE A 80 9.93 11.66 5.35
N ILE A 81 9.32 12.01 4.22
CA ILE A 81 8.27 13.02 4.11
C ILE A 81 6.96 12.32 3.76
N SER A 82 6.08 12.16 4.73
CA SER A 82 4.79 11.49 4.57
C SER A 82 3.64 12.51 4.65
N LEU A 83 2.77 12.50 3.64
CA LEU A 83 1.70 13.48 3.49
C LEU A 83 0.33 12.80 3.50
N ASP A 84 -0.69 13.52 4.01
CA ASP A 84 -2.08 13.09 4.05
C ASP A 84 -2.80 13.44 2.74
N ASP A 85 -3.46 12.46 2.14
CA ASP A 85 -4.35 12.67 1.01
C ASP A 85 -5.84 12.43 1.33
N GLY A 86 -6.16 11.97 2.54
CA GLY A 86 -7.53 11.64 2.93
C GLY A 86 -8.19 10.59 2.04
N TYR A 87 -7.41 9.79 1.30
CA TYR A 87 -7.86 8.84 0.27
C TYR A 87 -8.57 9.52 -0.91
N SER A 88 -8.19 10.76 -1.22
CA SER A 88 -8.76 11.58 -2.29
C SER A 88 -7.80 11.68 -3.47
N PRO A 89 -8.13 11.11 -4.66
CA PRO A 89 -7.27 11.19 -5.84
C PRO A 89 -6.81 12.61 -6.22
N PRO A 90 -7.68 13.66 -6.17
CA PRO A 90 -7.22 15.03 -6.41
C PRO A 90 -6.16 15.50 -5.41
N LYS A 91 -6.34 15.21 -4.10
CA LYS A 91 -5.34 15.53 -3.09
C LYS A 91 -4.05 14.74 -3.30
N THR A 92 -4.15 13.47 -3.69
CA THR A 92 -2.95 12.66 -3.99
C THR A 92 -2.12 13.30 -5.09
N VAL A 93 -2.76 13.84 -6.15
CA VAL A 93 -2.06 14.57 -7.22
C VAL A 93 -1.35 15.82 -6.67
N GLU A 94 -2.00 16.59 -5.80
CA GLU A 94 -1.41 17.75 -5.14
C GLU A 94 -0.18 17.36 -4.31
N GLN A 95 -0.33 16.35 -3.44
CA GLN A 95 0.75 15.88 -2.57
C GLN A 95 1.93 15.29 -3.37
N ALA A 96 1.65 14.54 -4.43
CA ALA A 96 2.70 13.99 -5.29
C ALA A 96 3.51 15.11 -5.98
N ARG A 97 2.83 16.14 -6.49
CA ARG A 97 3.52 17.32 -7.06
C ARG A 97 4.36 18.03 -6.01
N LYS A 98 3.83 18.23 -4.80
CA LYS A 98 4.57 18.83 -3.70
C LYS A 98 5.85 18.04 -3.40
N LEU A 99 5.75 16.72 -3.24
CA LEU A 99 6.89 15.84 -2.95
C LEU A 99 7.94 15.88 -4.08
N VAL A 100 7.51 15.82 -5.34
CA VAL A 100 8.40 15.76 -6.50
C VAL A 100 8.99 17.13 -6.86
N GLU A 101 8.17 18.16 -6.88
CA GLU A 101 8.56 19.46 -7.46
C GLU A 101 9.08 20.46 -6.41
N GLN A 102 8.58 20.39 -5.16
CA GLN A 102 8.99 21.31 -4.08
C GLN A 102 9.98 20.64 -3.11
N GLU A 103 9.61 19.50 -2.52
CA GLU A 103 10.46 18.75 -1.59
C GLU A 103 11.63 18.05 -2.30
N LYS A 104 11.48 17.80 -3.62
CA LYS A 104 12.50 17.16 -4.46
C LYS A 104 12.94 15.81 -3.90
N VAL A 105 11.98 14.92 -3.62
CA VAL A 105 12.28 13.57 -3.14
C VAL A 105 12.95 12.74 -4.24
N LEU A 106 13.80 11.78 -3.84
CA LEU A 106 14.46 10.86 -4.77
C LEU A 106 13.44 9.90 -5.38
N PHE A 107 12.48 9.42 -4.57
CA PHE A 107 11.42 8.53 -5.00
C PHE A 107 10.21 8.60 -4.06
N LEU A 108 9.07 8.10 -4.52
CA LEU A 108 7.92 7.80 -3.67
C LEU A 108 7.93 6.32 -3.29
N ALA A 109 7.68 6.02 -2.01
CA ALA A 109 7.60 4.66 -1.50
C ALA A 109 6.32 4.41 -0.72
N ALA A 110 5.75 3.22 -0.88
CA ALA A 110 4.62 2.71 -0.11
C ALA A 110 3.40 3.65 -0.06
N THR A 111 3.16 4.38 -1.16
CA THR A 111 1.96 5.20 -1.32
C THR A 111 0.73 4.31 -1.37
N LEU A 112 -0.34 4.68 -0.66
CA LEU A 112 -1.46 3.79 -0.40
C LEU A 112 -2.67 4.05 -1.31
N GLY A 113 -3.30 2.95 -1.75
CA GLY A 113 -4.62 2.94 -2.37
C GLY A 113 -4.59 2.87 -3.89
N THR A 114 -5.56 2.14 -4.46
CA THR A 114 -5.64 1.97 -5.92
C THR A 114 -6.08 3.24 -6.64
N PRO A 115 -7.20 3.92 -6.26
CA PRO A 115 -7.64 5.11 -6.97
C PRO A 115 -6.66 6.27 -6.83
N THR A 116 -6.04 6.41 -5.67
CA THR A 116 -5.07 7.46 -5.35
C THR A 116 -3.79 7.29 -6.18
N ASN A 117 -3.21 6.09 -6.20
CA ASN A 117 -2.02 5.81 -7.00
C ASN A 117 -2.31 5.82 -8.51
N THR A 118 -3.51 5.43 -8.94
CA THR A 118 -3.94 5.55 -10.34
C THR A 118 -3.86 7.01 -10.81
N ALA A 119 -4.27 7.95 -9.96
CA ALA A 119 -4.27 9.37 -10.31
C ALA A 119 -2.86 9.94 -10.56
N ILE A 120 -1.83 9.39 -9.94
CA ILE A 120 -0.44 9.85 -10.07
C ILE A 120 0.43 8.96 -10.96
N HIS A 121 -0.04 7.79 -11.38
CA HIS A 121 0.73 6.76 -12.08
C HIS A 121 1.43 7.31 -13.34
N LYS A 122 0.66 7.93 -14.24
CA LYS A 122 1.21 8.54 -15.47
C LYS A 122 2.17 9.71 -15.17
N TYR A 123 1.85 10.51 -14.16
CA TYR A 123 2.67 11.66 -13.76
C TYR A 123 4.05 11.19 -13.28
N MET A 124 4.12 10.20 -12.37
CA MET A 124 5.38 9.67 -11.85
C MET A 124 6.24 9.10 -12.97
N ASN A 125 5.65 8.30 -13.87
CA ASN A 125 6.36 7.73 -15.02
C ASN A 125 6.85 8.81 -16.00
N LYS A 126 6.03 9.84 -16.29
CA LYS A 126 6.45 10.98 -17.12
C LYS A 126 7.60 11.77 -16.51
N LYS A 127 7.60 11.94 -15.19
CA LYS A 127 8.68 12.65 -14.45
C LYS A 127 9.92 11.76 -14.28
N LYS A 128 9.85 10.46 -14.56
CA LYS A 128 10.91 9.47 -14.32
C LYS A 128 11.37 9.46 -12.86
N VAL A 129 10.43 9.66 -11.93
CA VAL A 129 10.64 9.53 -10.49
C VAL A 129 10.16 8.16 -10.07
N PRO A 130 11.01 7.32 -9.45
CA PRO A 130 10.60 5.99 -9.02
C PRO A 130 9.39 6.05 -8.07
N HIS A 131 8.41 5.22 -8.35
CA HIS A 131 7.19 5.04 -7.56
C HIS A 131 7.13 3.57 -7.15
N ILE A 132 7.78 3.26 -6.03
CA ILE A 132 8.10 1.89 -5.65
C ILE A 132 7.32 1.43 -4.42
N PHE A 133 7.14 0.12 -4.35
CA PHE A 133 6.38 -0.52 -3.27
C PHE A 133 4.98 0.07 -3.12
N VAL A 134 4.31 0.35 -4.26
CA VAL A 134 2.94 0.87 -4.26
C VAL A 134 2.06 -0.04 -3.42
N ASN A 135 1.48 0.52 -2.35
CA ASN A 135 0.83 -0.28 -1.30
C ASN A 135 -0.63 -0.55 -1.66
N THR A 136 -0.81 -1.33 -2.71
CA THR A 136 -2.07 -1.87 -3.24
C THR A 136 -1.74 -2.95 -4.26
N GLY A 137 -2.62 -3.94 -4.41
CA GLY A 137 -2.44 -5.10 -5.28
C GLY A 137 -3.17 -5.01 -6.62
N ALA A 138 -3.53 -3.82 -7.11
CA ALA A 138 -4.19 -3.72 -8.41
C ALA A 138 -3.27 -4.27 -9.52
N HIS A 139 -3.85 -5.02 -10.45
CA HIS A 139 -3.15 -5.75 -11.50
C HIS A 139 -2.20 -4.87 -12.34
N LYS A 140 -2.60 -3.63 -12.58
CA LYS A 140 -1.85 -2.65 -13.37
C LYS A 140 -0.44 -2.32 -12.86
N TRP A 141 -0.12 -2.58 -11.59
CA TRP A 141 1.22 -2.29 -11.05
C TRP A 141 2.30 -3.24 -11.56
N GLY A 142 1.92 -4.30 -12.26
CA GLY A 142 2.82 -5.23 -12.96
C GLY A 142 3.13 -4.87 -14.41
N ASP A 143 2.57 -3.79 -14.97
CA ASP A 143 2.80 -3.35 -16.35
C ASP A 143 4.12 -2.57 -16.50
N TYR A 144 5.23 -3.28 -16.44
CA TYR A 144 6.58 -2.69 -16.56
C TYR A 144 6.88 -2.16 -17.96
N GLY A 145 6.20 -2.70 -18.98
CA GLY A 145 6.39 -2.28 -20.39
C GLY A 145 5.92 -0.84 -20.59
N THR A 146 4.76 -0.50 -20.03
CA THR A 146 4.16 0.85 -20.14
C THR A 146 4.65 1.78 -19.04
N TYR A 147 4.89 1.26 -17.83
CA TYR A 147 5.17 2.05 -16.63
C TYR A 147 6.45 1.59 -15.90
N PRO A 148 7.64 1.74 -16.52
CA PRO A 148 8.90 1.21 -15.98
C PRO A 148 9.37 1.88 -14.69
N TRP A 149 8.75 2.98 -14.27
CA TRP A 149 9.08 3.70 -13.03
C TRP A 149 8.15 3.36 -11.88
N THR A 150 7.27 2.35 -12.04
CA THR A 150 6.34 1.91 -11.01
C THR A 150 6.58 0.45 -10.65
N MET A 151 6.55 0.14 -9.34
CA MET A 151 6.63 -1.23 -8.82
C MET A 151 5.63 -1.40 -7.68
N GLY A 152 4.75 -2.42 -7.79
CA GLY A 152 3.83 -2.82 -6.72
C GLY A 152 4.54 -3.51 -5.55
N LEU A 153 3.84 -3.63 -4.43
CA LEU A 153 4.29 -4.34 -3.22
C LEU A 153 3.43 -5.57 -2.92
N GLN A 154 2.11 -5.41 -3.01
CA GLN A 154 1.17 -6.44 -2.57
C GLN A 154 0.95 -7.50 -3.67
N PRO A 155 0.51 -8.72 -3.28
CA PRO A 155 -0.01 -9.69 -4.24
C PRO A 155 -1.12 -9.11 -5.10
N ASP A 156 -1.20 -9.58 -6.34
CA ASP A 156 -2.21 -9.16 -7.31
C ASP A 156 -3.62 -9.54 -6.84
N TYR A 157 -4.53 -8.58 -6.82
CA TYR A 157 -5.93 -8.77 -6.40
C TYR A 157 -6.72 -9.74 -7.28
N GLN A 158 -6.40 -9.84 -8.57
CA GLN A 158 -7.02 -10.87 -9.42
C GLN A 158 -6.56 -12.26 -8.98
N THR A 159 -5.29 -12.41 -8.57
CA THR A 159 -4.77 -13.67 -8.02
C THR A 159 -5.45 -14.00 -6.69
N GLU A 160 -5.62 -13.04 -5.80
CA GLU A 160 -6.33 -13.25 -4.53
C GLU A 160 -7.80 -13.64 -4.78
N GLY A 161 -8.48 -12.98 -5.72
CA GLY A 161 -9.84 -13.35 -6.15
C GLY A 161 -9.94 -14.78 -6.65
N LYS A 162 -8.96 -15.27 -7.41
CA LYS A 162 -8.87 -16.67 -7.87
C LYS A 162 -8.68 -17.65 -6.71
N ILE A 163 -7.90 -17.27 -5.69
CA ILE A 163 -7.70 -18.10 -4.49
C ILE A 163 -9.01 -18.29 -3.75
N TYR A 164 -9.80 -17.22 -3.55
CA TYR A 164 -11.12 -17.34 -2.95
C TYR A 164 -12.07 -18.18 -3.80
N ALA A 165 -12.09 -18.02 -5.13
CA ALA A 165 -12.88 -18.85 -6.02
C ALA A 165 -12.52 -20.32 -5.88
N ALA A 166 -11.23 -20.66 -5.88
CA ALA A 166 -10.76 -22.04 -5.71
C ALA A 166 -11.19 -22.63 -4.34
N HIS A 167 -11.10 -21.83 -3.27
CA HIS A 167 -11.54 -22.25 -1.94
C HIS A 167 -13.06 -22.49 -1.89
N ILE A 168 -13.84 -21.61 -2.51
CA ILE A 168 -15.30 -21.77 -2.61
C ILE A 168 -15.64 -23.04 -3.39
N LEU A 169 -15.06 -23.24 -4.57
CA LEU A 169 -15.33 -24.42 -5.40
C LEU A 169 -14.99 -25.74 -4.69
N LYS A 170 -13.94 -25.73 -3.86
CA LYS A 170 -13.55 -26.91 -3.08
C LYS A 170 -14.52 -27.22 -1.95
N ASN A 171 -15.04 -26.20 -1.25
CA ASN A 171 -15.83 -26.39 -0.02
C ASN A 171 -17.34 -26.30 -0.24
N ASN A 172 -17.79 -25.51 -1.24
CA ASN A 172 -19.19 -25.38 -1.63
C ASN A 172 -19.32 -25.22 -3.15
N PRO A 173 -19.25 -26.28 -3.96
CA PRO A 173 -19.25 -26.22 -5.43
C PRO A 173 -20.57 -25.74 -6.05
N ASN A 174 -21.61 -25.54 -5.24
CA ASN A 174 -22.93 -25.05 -5.63
C ASN A 174 -23.28 -23.72 -4.94
N ALA A 175 -22.30 -23.01 -4.39
CA ALA A 175 -22.50 -21.74 -3.70
C ALA A 175 -23.23 -20.71 -4.58
N LYS A 176 -24.10 -19.94 -3.95
CA LYS A 176 -24.69 -18.72 -4.52
C LYS A 176 -23.93 -17.54 -3.93
N ILE A 177 -23.13 -16.88 -4.76
CA ILE A 177 -22.17 -15.87 -4.31
C ILE A 177 -22.77 -14.48 -4.52
N ALA A 178 -22.80 -13.67 -3.45
CA ALA A 178 -23.02 -12.24 -3.52
C ALA A 178 -21.70 -11.49 -3.31
N ILE A 179 -21.46 -10.42 -4.07
CA ILE A 179 -20.22 -9.63 -3.98
C ILE A 179 -20.56 -8.17 -3.67
N LEU A 180 -19.96 -7.63 -2.60
CA LEU A 180 -19.88 -6.20 -2.34
C LEU A 180 -18.48 -5.71 -2.70
N TYR A 181 -18.34 -4.68 -3.53
CA TYR A 181 -17.03 -4.21 -3.96
C TYR A 181 -16.95 -2.68 -4.11
N GLN A 182 -15.76 -2.11 -3.87
CA GLN A 182 -15.47 -0.71 -4.14
C GLN A 182 -15.48 -0.46 -5.65
N ASN A 183 -16.15 0.60 -6.12
CA ASN A 183 -16.34 0.87 -7.55
C ASN A 183 -15.12 1.55 -8.20
N ASP A 184 -13.98 0.88 -8.13
CA ASP A 184 -12.75 1.27 -8.80
C ASP A 184 -11.95 0.02 -9.24
N ASP A 185 -10.72 0.22 -9.71
CA ASP A 185 -9.89 -0.89 -10.17
C ASP A 185 -9.55 -1.89 -9.05
N TYR A 186 -9.50 -1.46 -7.77
CA TYR A 186 -9.32 -2.37 -6.65
C TYR A 186 -10.45 -3.38 -6.58
N GLY A 187 -11.68 -2.93 -6.49
CA GLY A 187 -12.83 -3.83 -6.39
C GLY A 187 -13.05 -4.64 -7.66
N LYS A 188 -12.85 -4.01 -8.84
CA LYS A 188 -13.00 -4.67 -10.15
C LYS A 188 -11.98 -5.78 -10.37
N ASP A 189 -10.74 -5.62 -9.91
CA ASP A 189 -9.71 -6.67 -9.99
C ASP A 189 -10.09 -7.92 -9.17
N TYR A 190 -10.63 -7.74 -7.97
CA TYR A 190 -11.13 -8.88 -7.18
C TYR A 190 -12.34 -9.57 -7.84
N VAL A 191 -13.29 -8.78 -8.36
CA VAL A 191 -14.45 -9.34 -9.09
C VAL A 191 -13.97 -10.13 -10.30
N LYS A 192 -13.05 -9.56 -11.10
CA LYS A 192 -12.46 -10.26 -12.24
C LYS A 192 -11.73 -11.52 -11.81
N GLY A 193 -10.94 -11.47 -10.76
CA GLY A 193 -10.24 -12.63 -10.22
C GLY A 193 -11.18 -13.74 -9.78
N MET A 194 -12.29 -13.38 -9.12
CA MET A 194 -13.34 -14.33 -8.75
C MET A 194 -13.99 -14.95 -10.00
N GLU A 195 -14.38 -14.14 -10.97
CA GLU A 195 -14.98 -14.61 -12.24
C GLU A 195 -14.03 -15.54 -13.02
N ASP A 196 -12.76 -15.16 -13.14
CA ASP A 196 -11.73 -15.97 -13.80
C ASP A 196 -11.49 -17.30 -13.07
N GLY A 197 -11.48 -17.27 -11.72
CA GLY A 197 -11.28 -18.45 -10.89
C GLY A 197 -12.45 -19.42 -10.90
N LEU A 198 -13.67 -18.92 -11.06
CA LEU A 198 -14.89 -19.73 -11.22
C LEU A 198 -15.01 -20.33 -12.63
N GLY A 199 -14.40 -19.69 -13.66
CA GLY A 199 -14.45 -20.16 -15.04
C GLY A 199 -15.89 -20.33 -15.55
N ASP A 200 -16.22 -21.54 -16.03
CA ASP A 200 -17.56 -21.87 -16.53
C ASP A 200 -18.65 -21.77 -15.45
N LYS A 201 -18.27 -21.80 -14.17
CA LYS A 201 -19.18 -21.68 -13.04
C LYS A 201 -19.41 -20.23 -12.58
N LYS A 202 -18.99 -19.22 -13.35
CA LYS A 202 -19.21 -17.79 -13.00
C LYS A 202 -20.68 -17.43 -12.76
N GLY A 203 -21.64 -18.22 -13.26
CA GLY A 203 -23.05 -18.12 -12.93
C GLY A 203 -23.40 -18.38 -11.45
N MET A 204 -22.45 -18.88 -10.64
CA MET A 204 -22.57 -18.94 -9.18
C MET A 204 -22.63 -17.53 -8.56
N ILE A 205 -22.15 -16.49 -9.23
CA ILE A 205 -22.30 -15.10 -8.79
C ILE A 205 -23.72 -14.64 -9.11
N VAL A 206 -24.58 -14.63 -8.10
CA VAL A 206 -26.01 -14.31 -8.23
C VAL A 206 -26.32 -12.83 -8.03
N ALA A 207 -25.42 -12.09 -7.35
CA ALA A 207 -25.58 -10.65 -7.15
C ALA A 207 -24.22 -9.96 -6.98
N LYS A 208 -24.14 -8.73 -7.50
CA LYS A 208 -23.03 -7.80 -7.28
C LYS A 208 -23.58 -6.44 -6.92
N ALA A 209 -23.03 -5.80 -5.90
CA ALA A 209 -23.34 -4.42 -5.55
C ALA A 209 -22.03 -3.65 -5.31
N SER A 210 -21.94 -2.44 -5.85
CA SER A 210 -20.78 -1.57 -5.63
C SER A 210 -21.10 -0.46 -4.64
N TYR A 211 -20.03 0.11 -4.07
CA TYR A 211 -20.09 1.33 -3.28
C TYR A 211 -18.99 2.28 -3.70
N GLU A 212 -19.19 3.57 -3.45
CA GLU A 212 -18.18 4.62 -3.62
C GLU A 212 -17.52 4.95 -2.27
N THR A 213 -16.27 5.39 -2.30
CA THR A 213 -15.57 5.82 -1.07
C THR A 213 -16.17 7.06 -0.42
N THR A 214 -17.09 7.72 -1.11
CA THR A 214 -17.89 8.85 -0.62
C THR A 214 -19.22 8.42 0.03
N ASP A 215 -19.63 7.16 -0.15
CA ASP A 215 -20.87 6.66 0.43
C ASP A 215 -20.79 6.65 1.96
N PRO A 216 -21.80 7.15 2.67
CA PRO A 216 -21.78 7.14 4.12
C PRO A 216 -21.91 5.72 4.69
N THR A 217 -22.71 4.87 4.02
CA THR A 217 -23.02 3.50 4.43
C THR A 217 -23.16 2.55 3.24
N VAL A 218 -23.15 1.24 3.52
CA VAL A 218 -23.42 0.17 2.54
C VAL A 218 -24.74 -0.59 2.85
N SER A 219 -25.62 0.00 3.65
CA SER A 219 -26.84 -0.67 4.15
C SER A 219 -27.76 -1.12 3.01
N ASN A 220 -27.95 -0.28 1.98
CA ASN A 220 -28.78 -0.62 0.83
C ASN A 220 -28.18 -1.76 0.00
N GLN A 221 -26.87 -1.72 -0.20
CA GLN A 221 -26.16 -2.80 -0.87
C GLN A 221 -26.29 -4.11 -0.12
N MET A 222 -26.13 -4.09 1.21
CA MET A 222 -26.27 -5.29 2.06
C MET A 222 -27.69 -5.87 2.01
N ALA A 223 -28.74 -5.04 2.04
CA ALA A 223 -30.12 -5.49 1.90
C ALA A 223 -30.36 -6.15 0.52
N THR A 224 -29.85 -5.55 -0.55
CA THR A 224 -29.93 -6.08 -1.91
C THR A 224 -29.23 -7.43 -2.03
N LEU A 225 -28.00 -7.55 -1.50
CA LEU A 225 -27.20 -8.77 -1.55
C LEU A 225 -27.85 -9.90 -0.75
N LYS A 226 -28.38 -9.61 0.45
CA LYS A 226 -29.18 -10.59 1.21
C LYS A 226 -30.42 -11.04 0.42
N GLY A 227 -31.13 -10.11 -0.20
CA GLY A 227 -32.33 -10.37 -1.00
C GLY A 227 -32.10 -11.29 -2.21
N SER A 228 -30.87 -11.45 -2.66
CA SER A 228 -30.52 -12.36 -3.77
C SER A 228 -30.59 -13.85 -3.41
N GLY A 229 -30.73 -14.18 -2.12
CA GLY A 229 -30.71 -15.57 -1.63
C GLY A 229 -29.32 -16.21 -1.67
N ALA A 230 -28.26 -15.39 -1.70
CA ALA A 230 -26.88 -15.88 -1.62
C ALA A 230 -26.57 -16.51 -0.27
N ASP A 231 -25.85 -17.64 -0.29
CA ASP A 231 -25.33 -18.36 0.88
C ASP A 231 -23.84 -18.08 1.13
N THR A 232 -23.21 -17.40 0.21
CA THR A 232 -21.78 -17.05 0.24
C THR A 232 -21.62 -15.56 -0.06
N PHE A 233 -20.88 -14.86 0.78
CA PHE A 233 -20.66 -13.43 0.65
C PHE A 233 -19.16 -13.13 0.46
N PHE A 234 -18.82 -12.49 -0.65
CA PHE A 234 -17.48 -12.00 -0.92
C PHE A 234 -17.44 -10.49 -0.70
N ASN A 235 -16.79 -10.09 0.39
CA ASN A 235 -16.69 -8.72 0.87
C ASN A 235 -15.36 -8.10 0.41
N VAL A 236 -15.43 -7.25 -0.62
CA VAL A 236 -14.27 -6.56 -1.23
C VAL A 236 -14.35 -5.07 -0.91
N THR A 237 -14.22 -4.77 0.36
CA THR A 237 -14.36 -3.41 0.87
C THR A 237 -13.13 -2.97 1.65
N THR A 238 -12.94 -1.65 1.78
CA THR A 238 -11.93 -1.06 2.66
C THR A 238 -12.45 -0.95 4.11
N PRO A 239 -11.61 -0.76 5.14
CA PRO A 239 -11.93 -1.04 6.55
C PRO A 239 -13.26 -0.50 7.07
N LYS A 240 -13.58 0.76 6.78
CA LYS A 240 -14.86 1.37 7.24
C LYS A 240 -16.07 0.58 6.76
N TRP A 241 -16.10 0.28 5.46
CA TRP A 241 -17.23 -0.41 4.83
C TRP A 241 -17.20 -1.92 5.08
N ALA A 242 -16.00 -2.50 5.31
CA ALA A 242 -15.88 -3.89 5.76
C ALA A 242 -16.54 -4.09 7.12
N ALA A 243 -16.27 -3.21 8.08
CA ALA A 243 -16.91 -3.25 9.38
C ALA A 243 -18.42 -3.07 9.29
N GLN A 244 -18.90 -2.13 8.45
CA GLN A 244 -20.33 -1.94 8.21
C GLN A 244 -20.99 -3.16 7.55
N ALA A 245 -20.33 -3.80 6.59
CA ALA A 245 -20.87 -4.97 5.91
C ALA A 245 -20.95 -6.18 6.85
N ILE A 246 -19.94 -6.40 7.69
CA ILE A 246 -19.96 -7.48 8.70
C ILE A 246 -21.10 -7.24 9.70
N LYS A 247 -21.19 -6.04 10.26
CA LYS A 247 -22.26 -5.65 11.19
C LYS A 247 -23.64 -5.74 10.51
N GLY A 248 -23.77 -5.21 9.29
CA GLY A 248 -25.01 -5.22 8.51
C GLY A 248 -25.50 -6.64 8.19
N ALA A 249 -24.61 -7.59 7.94
CA ALA A 249 -24.99 -8.99 7.76
C ALA A 249 -25.64 -9.55 9.04
N ALA A 250 -25.05 -9.28 10.20
CA ALA A 250 -25.58 -9.69 11.50
C ALA A 250 -26.94 -9.04 11.81
N GLU A 251 -27.05 -7.71 11.64
CA GLU A 251 -28.29 -6.96 11.86
C GLU A 251 -29.44 -7.42 10.95
N LEU A 252 -29.12 -7.80 9.72
CA LEU A 252 -30.08 -8.36 8.79
C LEU A 252 -30.44 -9.83 9.09
N GLY A 253 -29.77 -10.50 10.04
CA GLY A 253 -29.87 -11.94 10.26
C GLY A 253 -29.39 -12.79 9.07
N TRP A 254 -28.53 -12.24 8.22
CA TRP A 254 -27.91 -12.95 7.10
C TRP A 254 -26.64 -13.64 7.56
N LYS A 255 -26.57 -14.96 7.37
CA LYS A 255 -25.46 -15.81 7.86
C LYS A 255 -24.81 -16.57 6.70
N PRO A 256 -24.21 -15.86 5.71
CA PRO A 256 -23.51 -16.53 4.62
C PRO A 256 -22.14 -17.04 5.07
N THR A 257 -21.54 -17.96 4.32
CA THR A 257 -20.09 -18.14 4.39
C THR A 257 -19.41 -16.84 3.94
N HIS A 258 -18.76 -16.13 4.86
CA HIS A 258 -18.29 -14.77 4.63
C HIS A 258 -16.79 -14.77 4.31
N TYR A 259 -16.45 -14.42 3.08
CA TYR A 259 -15.08 -14.19 2.62
C TYR A 259 -14.77 -12.69 2.64
N LEU A 260 -13.67 -12.31 3.26
CA LEU A 260 -13.21 -10.93 3.37
C LEU A 260 -11.83 -10.79 2.73
N ASN A 261 -11.64 -9.81 1.89
CA ASN A 261 -10.35 -9.54 1.28
C ASN A 261 -9.25 -9.24 2.33
N SER A 262 -8.00 -9.54 1.98
CA SER A 262 -6.85 -9.42 2.89
C SER A 262 -6.65 -8.02 3.44
N VAL A 263 -6.89 -6.97 2.62
CA VAL A 263 -6.64 -5.57 3.01
C VAL A 263 -7.58 -5.05 4.10
N SER A 264 -8.65 -5.78 4.43
CA SER A 264 -9.61 -5.42 5.47
C SER A 264 -9.72 -6.46 6.60
N SER A 265 -8.76 -7.37 6.71
CA SER A 265 -8.78 -8.46 7.72
C SER A 265 -8.32 -8.03 9.12
N SER A 266 -8.07 -6.73 9.36
CA SER A 266 -7.58 -6.23 10.65
C SER A 266 -8.60 -6.40 11.77
N VAL A 267 -8.19 -7.07 12.86
CA VAL A 267 -9.03 -7.19 14.06
C VAL A 267 -9.35 -5.81 14.65
N GLY A 268 -8.34 -4.97 14.86
CA GLY A 268 -8.52 -3.66 15.52
C GLY A 268 -9.31 -2.65 14.71
N SER A 269 -9.10 -2.57 13.40
CA SER A 269 -9.73 -1.55 12.55
C SER A 269 -11.00 -2.02 11.83
N VAL A 270 -11.30 -3.32 11.84
CA VAL A 270 -12.49 -3.87 11.16
C VAL A 270 -13.35 -4.71 12.09
N MET A 271 -12.82 -5.74 12.73
CA MET A 271 -13.64 -6.65 13.53
C MET A 271 -14.18 -5.96 14.80
N VAL A 272 -13.34 -5.21 15.52
CA VAL A 272 -13.78 -4.47 16.71
C VAL A 272 -14.88 -3.45 16.40
N PRO A 273 -14.75 -2.57 15.38
CA PRO A 273 -15.85 -1.67 14.98
C PRO A 273 -17.11 -2.39 14.45
N ALA A 274 -16.97 -3.60 13.90
CA ALA A 274 -18.10 -4.41 13.44
C ALA A 274 -18.88 -5.09 14.59
N GLY A 275 -18.33 -5.08 15.80
CA GLY A 275 -18.68 -6.02 16.87
C GLY A 275 -17.88 -7.31 16.66
N ALA A 276 -16.90 -7.58 17.51
CA ALA A 276 -15.92 -8.65 17.28
C ALA A 276 -16.59 -10.03 17.10
N GLU A 277 -17.70 -10.26 17.79
CA GLU A 277 -18.54 -11.47 17.69
C GLU A 277 -19.13 -11.67 16.28
N ASN A 278 -19.41 -10.58 15.55
CA ASN A 278 -19.95 -10.63 14.19
C ASN A 278 -18.88 -11.05 13.16
N GLY A 279 -17.61 -10.95 13.54
CA GLY A 279 -16.48 -11.39 12.72
C GLY A 279 -16.10 -12.85 12.89
N ILE A 280 -16.73 -13.57 13.80
CA ILE A 280 -16.44 -15.00 14.04
C ILE A 280 -16.84 -15.81 12.80
N GLY A 281 -15.90 -16.61 12.28
CA GLY A 281 -16.11 -17.44 11.09
C GLY A 281 -15.85 -16.71 9.76
N VAL A 282 -15.48 -15.43 9.77
CA VAL A 282 -15.03 -14.72 8.55
C VAL A 282 -13.72 -15.35 8.06
N ILE A 283 -13.68 -15.67 6.78
CA ILE A 283 -12.55 -16.28 6.10
C ILE A 283 -11.77 -15.19 5.34
N SER A 284 -10.48 -15.10 5.55
CA SER A 284 -9.61 -14.17 4.83
C SER A 284 -8.30 -14.85 4.41
N SER A 285 -7.64 -14.29 3.42
CA SER A 285 -6.26 -14.65 3.06
C SER A 285 -5.26 -13.76 3.79
N ASN A 286 -4.04 -14.23 3.93
CA ASN A 286 -2.92 -13.44 4.43
C ASN A 286 -1.63 -13.87 3.74
N TYR A 287 -0.76 -12.94 3.42
CA TYR A 287 0.56 -13.17 2.81
C TYR A 287 1.72 -12.80 3.77
N PHE A 288 1.42 -12.30 4.94
CA PHE A 288 2.40 -12.13 6.03
C PHE A 288 2.41 -13.36 6.93
N LYS A 289 3.59 -13.69 7.44
CA LYS A 289 3.77 -14.73 8.49
C LYS A 289 3.65 -14.11 9.87
#